data_7a663bc412704291c1ee676e4ebdf142
#
_entry.id   7a663bc412704291c1ee676e4ebdf142
#
_cell.length_a   1.000
_cell.length_b   1.000
_cell.length_c   1.000
_cell.angle_alpha   90.00
_cell.angle_beta   90.00
_cell.angle_gamma   90.00
#
_symmetry.space_group_name_H-M   'P 1'
#
loop_
_entity.id
_entity.type
_entity.pdbx_description
1 polymer ?
#
loop_
_entity_poly.entity_id
_entity_poly.type
_entity_poly.pdbx_seq_one_letter_code
_entity_poly.pdbx_strand_id
1 'polypeptide(L)'
;MTETQHADSTPAAEAVHQAVEDALARERARMARDLHDTVATDLAGAISLFKVYVEGHSDSAKKGPPDGTLINVLEILERMLKQVRDTLAELRPRPIGREGLLGDIRHQAEEFARLYGIRIEISTNGTEEMLSVQQREVVYQVVREALTNVRRHSGSAICRVRMAFAARPFLIEIADEGRGLAAGRPGGYGLVGMRERSAGIGGRLEVVSEEGRGTTVFLFGPN
;
A
#
# COMPACT_ATOMS: atom_id res chain seq x y z
N MET A 1 1.52 -46.90 -15.48
CA MET A 1 0.17 -46.32 -15.36
C MET A 1 0.04 -45.81 -13.93
N THR A 2 0.30 -44.55 -13.73
CA THR A 2 0.10 -43.86 -12.46
C THR A 2 -0.73 -42.64 -12.76
N GLU A 3 -2.02 -42.75 -12.44
CA GLU A 3 -2.99 -41.63 -12.51
C GLU A 3 -2.61 -40.55 -11.50
N THR A 4 -2.28 -39.40 -12.02
CA THR A 4 -2.13 -38.17 -11.23
C THR A 4 -3.54 -37.64 -10.93
N GLN A 5 -4.01 -37.86 -9.69
CA GLN A 5 -5.24 -37.24 -9.20
C GLN A 5 -5.06 -35.70 -9.21
N HIS A 6 -5.72 -35.07 -10.17
CA HIS A 6 -6.04 -33.66 -10.07
C HIS A 6 -7.03 -33.48 -8.91
N ALA A 7 -6.62 -32.77 -7.86
CA ALA A 7 -7.53 -32.35 -6.81
C ALA A 7 -8.50 -31.32 -7.41
N ASP A 8 -9.68 -31.81 -7.76
CA ASP A 8 -10.82 -30.99 -8.19
C ASP A 8 -11.31 -30.20 -6.96
N SER A 9 -10.97 -28.92 -6.89
CA SER A 9 -11.49 -28.04 -5.84
C SER A 9 -13.00 -27.90 -6.09
N THR A 10 -13.78 -28.51 -5.20
CA THR A 10 -15.23 -28.55 -5.31
C THR A 10 -15.78 -27.12 -5.28
N PRO A 11 -16.75 -26.71 -6.11
CA PRO A 11 -17.36 -25.36 -6.12
C PRO A 11 -17.82 -24.87 -4.75
N ALA A 12 -18.16 -25.81 -3.86
CA ALA A 12 -18.50 -25.51 -2.47
C ALA A 12 -17.29 -25.02 -1.64
N ALA A 13 -16.09 -25.54 -1.88
CA ALA A 13 -14.88 -25.10 -1.19
C ALA A 13 -14.46 -23.68 -1.62
N GLU A 14 -14.61 -23.37 -2.90
CA GLU A 14 -14.35 -22.02 -3.43
C GLU A 14 -15.37 -21.00 -2.88
N ALA A 15 -16.64 -21.37 -2.80
CA ALA A 15 -17.68 -20.51 -2.22
C ALA A 15 -17.44 -20.24 -0.72
N VAL A 16 -17.00 -21.25 0.04
CA VAL A 16 -16.63 -21.08 1.45
C VAL A 16 -15.40 -20.19 1.59
N HIS A 17 -14.37 -20.39 0.77
CA HIS A 17 -13.17 -19.55 0.78
C HIS A 17 -13.51 -18.09 0.49
N GLN A 18 -14.31 -17.83 -0.54
CA GLN A 18 -14.75 -16.48 -0.88
C GLN A 18 -15.57 -15.85 0.25
N ALA A 19 -16.46 -16.60 0.88
CA ALA A 19 -17.26 -16.10 2.01
C ALA A 19 -16.40 -15.74 3.22
N VAL A 20 -15.33 -16.50 3.49
CA VAL A 20 -14.36 -16.20 4.56
C VAL A 20 -13.56 -14.94 4.23
N GLU A 21 -13.06 -14.82 3.00
CA GLU A 21 -12.33 -13.61 2.56
C GLU A 21 -13.20 -12.35 2.65
N ASP A 22 -14.46 -12.43 2.22
CA ASP A 22 -15.41 -11.33 2.31
C ASP A 22 -15.72 -10.96 3.78
N ALA A 23 -15.81 -11.96 4.66
CA ALA A 23 -16.01 -11.72 6.08
C ALA A 23 -14.79 -11.05 6.73
N LEU A 24 -13.57 -11.51 6.40
CA LEU A 24 -12.32 -10.90 6.85
C LEU A 24 -12.16 -9.46 6.33
N ALA A 25 -12.52 -9.22 5.08
CA ALA A 25 -12.49 -7.88 4.48
C ALA A 25 -13.47 -6.93 5.20
N ARG A 26 -14.69 -7.37 5.49
CA ARG A 26 -15.67 -6.59 6.26
C ARG A 26 -15.19 -6.30 7.68
N GLU A 27 -14.60 -7.26 8.36
CA GLU A 27 -14.08 -7.10 9.72
C GLU A 27 -12.89 -6.14 9.74
N ARG A 28 -11.95 -6.25 8.82
CA ARG A 28 -10.83 -5.29 8.67
C ARG A 28 -11.35 -3.87 8.42
N ALA A 29 -12.36 -3.72 7.57
CA ALA A 29 -12.98 -2.41 7.30
C ALA A 29 -13.68 -1.83 8.53
N ARG A 30 -14.31 -2.68 9.35
CA ARG A 30 -14.92 -2.28 10.62
C ARG A 30 -13.84 -1.83 11.60
N MET A 31 -12.83 -2.64 11.83
CA MET A 31 -11.70 -2.30 12.71
C MET A 31 -11.00 -1.02 12.29
N ALA A 32 -10.80 -0.81 10.99
CA ALA A 32 -10.19 0.41 10.48
C ALA A 32 -11.03 1.67 10.79
N ARG A 33 -12.37 1.56 10.73
CA ARG A 33 -13.26 2.67 11.12
C ARG A 33 -13.21 2.91 12.63
N ASP A 34 -13.36 1.87 13.42
CA ASP A 34 -13.37 1.98 14.88
C ASP A 34 -12.07 2.59 15.42
N LEU A 35 -10.92 2.16 14.88
CA LEU A 35 -9.62 2.72 15.24
C LEU A 35 -9.43 4.15 14.74
N HIS A 36 -9.95 4.49 13.56
CA HIS A 36 -9.90 5.86 13.04
C HIS A 36 -10.71 6.81 13.93
N ASP A 37 -11.92 6.40 14.30
CA ASP A 37 -12.84 7.25 15.04
C ASP A 37 -12.41 7.44 16.50
N THR A 38 -11.68 6.46 17.04
CA THR A 38 -11.19 6.51 18.43
C THR A 38 -9.74 7.01 18.49
N VAL A 39 -8.80 6.21 17.99
CA VAL A 39 -7.36 6.47 18.20
C VAL A 39 -6.83 7.65 17.38
N ALA A 40 -7.17 7.71 16.09
CA ALA A 40 -6.64 8.78 15.24
C ALA A 40 -7.26 10.14 15.59
N THR A 41 -8.52 10.17 16.02
CA THR A 41 -9.24 11.38 16.42
C THR A 41 -8.74 11.89 17.76
N ASP A 42 -8.62 11.01 18.77
CA ASP A 42 -8.12 11.39 20.09
C ASP A 42 -6.66 11.86 20.04
N LEU A 43 -5.82 11.17 19.27
CA LEU A 43 -4.43 11.56 19.08
C LEU A 43 -4.30 12.91 18.35
N ALA A 44 -5.14 13.17 17.35
CA ALA A 44 -5.17 14.47 16.67
C ALA A 44 -5.63 15.60 17.62
N GLY A 45 -6.61 15.32 18.45
CA GLY A 45 -7.07 16.24 19.51
C GLY A 45 -5.95 16.56 20.52
N ALA A 46 -5.27 15.53 21.02
CA ALA A 46 -4.14 15.69 21.94
C ALA A 46 -3.00 16.52 21.34
N ILE A 47 -2.63 16.26 20.07
CA ILE A 47 -1.62 17.03 19.35
C ILE A 47 -2.03 18.50 19.22
N SER A 48 -3.30 18.77 18.89
CA SER A 48 -3.81 20.13 18.75
C SER A 48 -3.73 20.90 20.07
N LEU A 49 -4.13 20.27 21.18
CA LEU A 49 -4.02 20.88 22.51
C LEU A 49 -2.56 21.12 22.90
N PHE A 50 -1.67 20.19 22.59
CA PHE A 50 -0.25 20.31 22.87
C PHE A 50 0.42 21.41 22.04
N LYS A 51 0.02 21.60 20.76
CA LYS A 51 0.48 22.73 19.94
C LYS A 51 0.11 24.07 20.55
N VAL A 52 -1.15 24.24 20.94
CA VAL A 52 -1.63 25.45 21.61
C VAL A 52 -0.84 25.74 22.88
N TYR A 53 -0.53 24.68 23.66
CA TYR A 53 0.29 24.82 24.87
C TYR A 53 1.72 25.30 24.56
N VAL A 54 2.38 24.71 23.56
CA VAL A 54 3.75 25.06 23.13
C VAL A 54 3.78 26.49 22.58
N GLU A 55 2.84 26.87 21.71
CA GLU A 55 2.74 28.21 21.11
C GLU A 55 2.44 29.25 22.17
N GLY A 56 1.52 29.02 23.08
CA GLY A 56 1.17 29.95 24.16
C GLY A 56 2.29 30.18 25.18
N HIS A 57 3.27 29.26 25.27
CA HIS A 57 4.43 29.43 26.14
C HIS A 57 5.64 30.04 25.42
N SER A 58 5.63 30.09 24.10
CA SER A 58 6.65 30.75 23.29
C SER A 58 6.53 32.26 23.31
N ASP A 59 5.32 32.81 23.49
CA ASP A 59 5.04 34.27 23.48
C ASP A 59 5.26 34.98 24.82
N SER A 60 5.52 34.23 25.88
CA SER A 60 5.78 34.83 27.19
C SER A 60 7.21 35.32 27.26
N ALA A 61 7.42 36.61 27.14
CA ALA A 61 8.72 37.34 27.18
C ALA A 61 9.57 37.12 28.46
N LYS A 62 9.18 36.17 29.32
CA LYS A 62 9.86 35.81 30.58
C LYS A 62 10.35 34.35 30.65
N LYS A 63 10.05 33.52 29.67
CA LYS A 63 10.58 32.14 29.60
C LYS A 63 11.19 31.99 28.21
N GLY A 64 12.44 31.52 28.15
CA GLY A 64 13.19 31.28 26.93
C GLY A 64 12.44 30.41 25.89
N PRO A 65 13.05 30.12 24.73
CA PRO A 65 12.43 29.34 23.67
C PRO A 65 11.87 28.03 24.25
N PRO A 66 10.76 27.47 23.66
CA PRO A 66 10.17 26.25 24.15
C PRO A 66 11.24 25.18 24.28
N ASP A 67 11.20 24.46 25.40
CA ASP A 67 12.16 23.38 25.67
C ASP A 67 12.20 22.44 24.46
N GLY A 68 13.39 22.21 23.91
CA GLY A 68 13.61 21.31 22.77
C GLY A 68 12.97 19.94 22.97
N THR A 69 12.82 19.52 24.22
CA THR A 69 12.10 18.31 24.61
C THR A 69 10.62 18.36 24.20
N LEU A 70 9.94 19.48 24.39
CA LEU A 70 8.51 19.64 24.03
C LEU A 70 8.30 19.61 22.52
N ILE A 71 9.21 20.24 21.77
CA ILE A 71 9.19 20.22 20.30
C ILE A 71 9.41 18.78 19.79
N ASN A 72 10.38 18.06 20.34
CA ASN A 72 10.65 16.69 20.01
C ASN A 72 9.45 15.76 20.30
N VAL A 73 8.77 15.96 21.43
CA VAL A 73 7.56 15.20 21.77
C VAL A 73 6.46 15.47 20.74
N LEU A 74 6.25 16.71 20.34
CA LEU A 74 5.26 17.06 19.33
C LEU A 74 5.56 16.37 17.98
N GLU A 75 6.80 16.39 17.53
CA GLU A 75 7.23 15.71 16.32
C GLU A 75 7.02 14.20 16.37
N ILE A 76 7.27 13.59 17.54
CA ILE A 76 7.02 12.15 17.76
C ILE A 76 5.52 11.85 17.65
N LEU A 77 4.66 12.64 18.30
CA LEU A 77 3.20 12.47 18.26
C LEU A 77 2.64 12.64 16.85
N GLU A 78 3.10 13.65 16.09
CA GLU A 78 2.71 13.85 14.70
C GLU A 78 3.12 12.67 13.81
N ARG A 79 4.31 12.14 14.03
CA ARG A 79 4.80 10.95 13.33
C ARG A 79 3.95 9.71 13.65
N MET A 80 3.60 9.52 14.93
CA MET A 80 2.73 8.43 15.37
C MET A 80 1.33 8.54 14.77
N LEU A 81 0.73 9.72 14.78
CA LEU A 81 -0.58 9.96 14.14
C LEU A 81 -0.54 9.63 12.65
N LYS A 82 0.50 10.07 11.96
CA LYS A 82 0.70 9.74 10.55
C LYS A 82 0.80 8.23 10.34
N GLN A 83 1.57 7.53 11.17
CA GLN A 83 1.74 6.08 11.09
C GLN A 83 0.41 5.34 11.35
N VAL A 84 -0.37 5.76 12.33
CA VAL A 84 -1.71 5.21 12.60
C VAL A 84 -2.62 5.39 11.39
N ARG A 85 -2.71 6.61 10.84
CA ARG A 85 -3.53 6.88 9.64
C ARG A 85 -3.11 6.05 8.43
N ASP A 86 -1.81 5.90 8.22
CA ASP A 86 -1.26 5.09 7.13
C ASP A 86 -1.66 3.61 7.30
N THR A 87 -1.55 3.06 8.52
CA THR A 87 -1.96 1.68 8.83
C THR A 87 -3.48 1.49 8.66
N LEU A 88 -4.29 2.46 9.09
CA LEU A 88 -5.74 2.41 8.92
C LEU A 88 -6.17 2.47 7.45
N ALA A 89 -5.46 3.24 6.64
CA ALA A 89 -5.68 3.28 5.19
C ALA A 89 -5.38 1.92 4.53
N GLU A 90 -4.38 1.20 5.03
CA GLU A 90 -4.02 -0.16 4.56
C GLU A 90 -5.06 -1.22 4.96
N LEU A 91 -5.72 -1.06 6.10
CA LEU A 91 -6.76 -1.98 6.60
C LEU A 91 -8.10 -1.83 5.87
N ARG A 92 -8.33 -0.70 5.19
CA ARG A 92 -9.57 -0.51 4.41
C ARG A 92 -9.48 -1.27 3.10
N PRO A 93 -10.23 -2.36 2.90
CA PRO A 93 -10.44 -2.90 1.57
C PRO A 93 -11.19 -1.83 0.78
N ARG A 94 -10.60 -1.29 -0.26
CA ARG A 94 -11.33 -0.57 -1.30
C ARG A 94 -11.63 -1.60 -2.37
N PRO A 95 -12.87 -2.03 -2.54
CA PRO A 95 -13.24 -2.72 -3.77
C PRO A 95 -12.91 -1.79 -4.94
N ILE A 96 -12.46 -2.35 -6.05
CA ILE A 96 -12.24 -1.60 -7.29
C ILE A 96 -13.49 -0.77 -7.55
N GLY A 97 -13.30 0.55 -7.67
CA GLY A 97 -14.39 1.51 -7.81
C GLY A 97 -15.15 1.36 -9.13
N ARG A 98 -16.12 2.27 -9.37
CA ARG A 98 -16.92 2.27 -10.60
C ARG A 98 -16.09 2.52 -11.86
N GLU A 99 -14.91 3.13 -11.73
CA GLU A 99 -13.99 3.46 -12.83
C GLU A 99 -13.03 2.32 -13.17
N GLY A 100 -13.16 1.17 -12.52
CA GLY A 100 -12.32 0.00 -12.74
C GLY A 100 -10.92 0.12 -12.12
N LEU A 101 -10.09 -0.90 -12.38
CA LEU A 101 -8.71 -0.99 -11.90
C LEU A 101 -7.85 0.21 -12.33
N LEU A 102 -7.92 0.57 -13.60
CA LEU A 102 -7.10 1.66 -14.16
C LEU A 102 -7.53 3.02 -13.63
N GLY A 103 -8.84 3.23 -13.44
CA GLY A 103 -9.36 4.45 -12.82
C GLY A 103 -8.87 4.61 -11.39
N ASP A 104 -8.95 3.57 -10.58
CA ASP A 104 -8.50 3.59 -9.19
C ASP A 104 -6.97 3.81 -9.06
N ILE A 105 -6.17 3.18 -9.93
CA ILE A 105 -4.71 3.39 -9.95
C ILE A 105 -4.37 4.84 -10.35
N ARG A 106 -5.06 5.42 -11.33
CA ARG A 106 -4.86 6.83 -11.72
C ARG A 106 -5.22 7.79 -10.60
N HIS A 107 -6.37 7.57 -9.97
CA HIS A 107 -6.77 8.37 -8.81
C HIS A 107 -5.73 8.31 -7.68
N GLN A 108 -5.22 7.13 -7.39
CA GLN A 108 -4.14 6.97 -6.40
C GLN A 108 -2.86 7.70 -6.82
N ALA A 109 -2.50 7.66 -8.10
CA ALA A 109 -1.32 8.38 -8.62
C ALA A 109 -1.45 9.90 -8.43
N GLU A 110 -2.63 10.46 -8.69
CA GLU A 110 -2.91 11.88 -8.46
C GLU A 110 -2.83 12.25 -6.97
N GLU A 111 -3.35 11.40 -6.07
CA GLU A 111 -3.20 11.61 -4.63
C GLU A 111 -1.74 11.58 -4.20
N PHE A 112 -0.94 10.65 -4.71
CA PHE A 112 0.49 10.57 -4.39
C PHE A 112 1.25 11.82 -4.84
N ALA A 113 0.98 12.31 -6.06
CA ALA A 113 1.57 13.54 -6.56
C ALA A 113 1.21 14.75 -5.66
N ARG A 114 -0.06 14.86 -5.29
CA ARG A 114 -0.57 15.96 -4.48
C ARG A 114 -0.06 15.93 -3.03
N LEU A 115 -0.06 14.76 -2.38
CA LEU A 115 0.21 14.63 -0.94
C LEU A 115 1.70 14.45 -0.63
N TYR A 116 2.44 13.81 -1.53
CA TYR A 116 3.82 13.39 -1.27
C TYR A 116 4.84 13.94 -2.26
N GLY A 117 4.39 14.64 -3.30
CA GLY A 117 5.27 15.15 -4.36
C GLY A 117 5.90 14.06 -5.22
N ILE A 118 5.38 12.82 -5.18
CA ILE A 118 5.87 11.68 -5.95
C ILE A 118 5.05 11.58 -7.24
N ARG A 119 5.69 11.82 -8.39
CA ARG A 119 5.05 11.66 -9.69
C ARG A 119 4.99 10.20 -10.09
N ILE A 120 3.78 9.71 -10.42
CA ILE A 120 3.57 8.34 -10.89
C ILE A 120 3.24 8.38 -12.37
N GLU A 121 4.10 7.76 -13.19
CA GLU A 121 3.93 7.64 -14.63
C GLU A 121 3.29 6.29 -14.94
N ILE A 122 2.09 6.30 -15.52
CA ILE A 122 1.32 5.09 -15.81
C ILE A 122 1.30 4.85 -17.32
N SER A 123 1.66 3.64 -17.74
CA SER A 123 1.51 3.18 -19.12
C SER A 123 0.86 1.82 -19.17
N THR A 124 -0.01 1.60 -20.17
CA THR A 124 -0.78 0.37 -20.32
C THR A 124 -0.69 -0.17 -21.75
N ASN A 125 -0.69 -1.49 -21.86
CA ASN A 125 -0.83 -2.21 -23.13
C ASN A 125 -1.91 -3.29 -22.98
N GLY A 126 -2.99 -3.17 -23.72
CA GLY A 126 -4.22 -3.96 -23.56
C GLY A 126 -5.17 -3.32 -22.54
N THR A 127 -6.23 -4.05 -22.21
CA THR A 127 -7.31 -3.60 -21.34
C THR A 127 -7.50 -4.50 -20.14
N GLU A 128 -8.01 -3.95 -19.05
CA GLU A 128 -8.22 -4.68 -17.79
C GLU A 128 -9.34 -5.72 -17.86
N GLU A 129 -10.21 -5.67 -18.90
CA GLU A 129 -11.22 -6.69 -19.16
C GLU A 129 -10.61 -8.06 -19.46
N MET A 130 -9.34 -8.10 -19.84
CA MET A 130 -8.57 -9.34 -20.02
C MET A 130 -8.26 -10.05 -18.70
N LEU A 131 -8.45 -9.38 -17.56
CA LEU A 131 -8.24 -9.91 -16.23
C LEU A 131 -9.57 -10.33 -15.59
N SER A 132 -9.54 -11.43 -14.84
CA SER A 132 -10.65 -11.80 -13.94
C SER A 132 -10.81 -10.74 -12.83
N VAL A 133 -11.95 -10.73 -12.15
CA VAL A 133 -12.19 -9.83 -11.00
C VAL A 133 -11.12 -10.02 -9.93
N GLN A 134 -10.78 -11.26 -9.61
CA GLN A 134 -9.76 -11.60 -8.62
C GLN A 134 -8.36 -11.14 -9.04
N GLN A 135 -8.01 -11.26 -10.32
CA GLN A 135 -6.73 -10.77 -10.85
C GLN A 135 -6.65 -9.25 -10.76
N ARG A 136 -7.72 -8.53 -11.09
CA ARG A 136 -7.77 -7.06 -10.96
C ARG A 136 -7.56 -6.61 -9.51
N GLU A 137 -8.21 -7.29 -8.57
CA GLU A 137 -8.05 -7.01 -7.14
C GLU A 137 -6.59 -7.21 -6.68
N VAL A 138 -5.96 -8.33 -7.07
CA VAL A 138 -4.55 -8.60 -6.73
C VAL A 138 -3.61 -7.57 -7.36
N VAL A 139 -3.83 -7.21 -8.63
CA VAL A 139 -3.04 -6.16 -9.31
C VAL A 139 -3.15 -4.83 -8.54
N TYR A 140 -4.37 -4.42 -8.20
CA TYR A 140 -4.60 -3.19 -7.44
C TYR A 140 -3.86 -3.20 -6.10
N GLN A 141 -3.96 -4.28 -5.33
CA GLN A 141 -3.30 -4.40 -4.02
C GLN A 141 -1.78 -4.43 -4.14
N VAL A 142 -1.22 -5.09 -5.15
CA VAL A 142 0.23 -5.10 -5.39
C VAL A 142 0.73 -3.71 -5.78
N VAL A 143 0.05 -3.00 -6.67
CA VAL A 143 0.40 -1.63 -7.06
C VAL A 143 0.35 -0.71 -5.84
N ARG A 144 -0.73 -0.76 -5.06
CA ARG A 144 -0.90 0.05 -3.85
C ARG A 144 0.22 -0.17 -2.83
N GLU A 145 0.58 -1.42 -2.56
CA GLU A 145 1.65 -1.77 -1.64
C GLU A 145 3.02 -1.32 -2.16
N ALA A 146 3.29 -1.51 -3.47
CA ALA A 146 4.52 -1.05 -4.08
C ALA A 146 4.65 0.48 -4.00
N LEU A 147 3.59 1.23 -4.32
CA LEU A 147 3.57 2.70 -4.17
C LEU A 147 3.76 3.14 -2.71
N THR A 148 3.19 2.42 -1.76
CA THR A 148 3.41 2.66 -0.33
C THR A 148 4.88 2.45 0.04
N ASN A 149 5.53 1.42 -0.50
CA ASN A 149 6.96 1.17 -0.30
C ASN A 149 7.83 2.27 -0.92
N VAL A 150 7.49 2.76 -2.11
CA VAL A 150 8.16 3.92 -2.73
C VAL A 150 8.10 5.12 -1.79
N ARG A 151 6.90 5.48 -1.30
CA ARG A 151 6.72 6.59 -0.38
C ARG A 151 7.53 6.44 0.92
N ARG A 152 7.53 5.25 1.53
CA ARG A 152 8.15 5.01 2.85
C ARG A 152 9.65 4.84 2.77
N HIS A 153 10.14 4.30 1.68
CA HIS A 153 11.48 3.72 1.65
C HIS A 153 12.37 4.21 0.53
N SER A 154 11.84 4.59 -0.63
CA SER A 154 12.70 4.84 -1.79
C SER A 154 13.40 6.20 -1.76
N GLY A 155 12.72 7.25 -1.32
CA GLY A 155 13.19 8.64 -1.46
C GLY A 155 13.12 9.15 -2.90
N SER A 156 12.55 8.38 -3.84
CA SER A 156 12.37 8.80 -5.23
C SER A 156 11.23 9.80 -5.39
N ALA A 157 11.41 10.77 -6.27
CA ALA A 157 10.36 11.70 -6.69
C ALA A 157 9.51 11.15 -7.85
N ILE A 158 9.91 10.02 -8.45
CA ILE A 158 9.24 9.43 -9.61
C ILE A 158 9.09 7.92 -9.40
N CYS A 159 7.90 7.39 -9.75
CA CYS A 159 7.65 5.97 -9.86
C CYS A 159 6.95 5.66 -11.19
N ARG A 160 7.36 4.61 -11.87
CA ARG A 160 6.75 4.15 -13.13
C ARG A 160 5.94 2.91 -12.89
N VAL A 161 4.71 2.89 -13.39
CA VAL A 161 3.81 1.74 -13.36
C VAL A 161 3.48 1.36 -14.79
N ARG A 162 3.98 0.20 -15.25
CA ARG A 162 3.70 -0.35 -16.57
C ARG A 162 2.82 -1.57 -16.44
N MET A 163 1.75 -1.63 -17.20
CA MET A 163 0.79 -2.72 -17.16
C MET A 163 0.59 -3.28 -18.56
N ALA A 164 1.03 -4.53 -18.78
CA ALA A 164 0.90 -5.25 -20.06
C ALA A 164 -0.13 -6.37 -19.90
N PHE A 165 -1.39 -6.07 -20.19
CA PHE A 165 -2.51 -7.00 -20.08
C PHE A 165 -2.66 -7.90 -21.33
N ALA A 166 -2.19 -7.43 -22.49
CA ALA A 166 -2.31 -8.15 -23.75
C ALA A 166 -1.41 -9.40 -23.85
N ALA A 167 -0.37 -9.49 -23.00
CA ALA A 167 0.52 -10.64 -22.95
C ALA A 167 -0.05 -11.77 -22.08
N ARG A 168 0.44 -12.99 -22.27
CA ARG A 168 0.22 -14.14 -21.40
C ARG A 168 1.59 -14.75 -21.07
N PRO A 169 1.99 -14.78 -19.81
CA PRO A 169 1.34 -14.14 -18.64
C PRO A 169 1.26 -12.62 -18.77
N PHE A 170 0.23 -11.99 -18.18
CA PHE A 170 0.23 -10.53 -18.05
C PHE A 170 1.38 -10.08 -17.16
N LEU A 171 1.84 -8.85 -17.35
CA LEU A 171 2.95 -8.27 -16.59
C LEU A 171 2.58 -6.90 -16.04
N ILE A 172 2.82 -6.72 -14.74
CA ILE A 172 2.80 -5.42 -14.09
C ILE A 172 4.20 -5.13 -13.56
N GLU A 173 4.76 -4.00 -13.94
CA GLU A 173 6.06 -3.51 -13.49
C GLU A 173 5.87 -2.21 -12.73
N ILE A 174 6.41 -2.14 -11.50
CA ILE A 174 6.42 -0.93 -10.68
C ILE A 174 7.87 -0.64 -10.33
N ALA A 175 8.41 0.48 -10.84
CA ALA A 175 9.81 0.84 -10.72
C ALA A 175 10.01 2.23 -10.11
N ASP A 176 10.87 2.34 -9.12
CA ASP A 176 11.37 3.60 -8.57
C ASP A 176 12.88 3.75 -8.80
N GLU A 177 13.36 4.99 -8.79
CA GLU A 177 14.77 5.36 -8.91
C GLU A 177 15.35 5.82 -7.57
N GLY A 178 14.88 5.21 -6.47
CA GLY A 178 15.29 5.60 -5.14
C GLY A 178 16.56 4.89 -4.64
N ARG A 179 16.70 4.83 -3.33
CA ARG A 179 17.89 4.25 -2.68
C ARG A 179 18.00 2.73 -2.78
N GLY A 180 16.98 2.04 -3.24
CA GLY A 180 16.92 0.59 -3.26
C GLY A 180 16.84 -0.05 -1.86
N LEU A 181 16.90 -1.38 -1.83
CA LEU A 181 16.95 -2.17 -0.61
C LEU A 181 18.41 -2.46 -0.25
N ALA A 182 18.80 -2.24 1.02
CA ALA A 182 20.12 -2.62 1.51
C ALA A 182 20.31 -4.14 1.42
N ALA A 183 21.48 -4.56 0.99
CA ALA A 183 21.84 -5.97 0.86
C ALA A 183 21.62 -6.73 2.18
N GLY A 184 20.98 -7.90 2.11
CA GLY A 184 20.77 -8.79 3.27
C GLY A 184 19.59 -8.42 4.17
N ARG A 185 18.81 -7.38 3.90
CA ARG A 185 17.53 -7.18 4.60
C ARG A 185 16.43 -8.05 3.97
N PRO A 186 15.86 -9.00 4.71
CA PRO A 186 14.67 -9.69 4.24
C PRO A 186 13.59 -8.64 4.00
N GLY A 187 12.90 -8.73 2.88
CA GLY A 187 11.79 -7.84 2.56
C GLY A 187 10.76 -7.86 3.70
N GLY A 188 10.25 -6.69 4.09
CA GLY A 188 9.25 -6.58 5.15
C GLY A 188 7.94 -7.34 4.81
N TYR A 189 7.03 -7.39 5.78
CA TYR A 189 5.71 -8.07 5.65
C TYR A 189 4.94 -7.70 4.37
N GLY A 190 5.12 -6.49 3.84
CA GLY A 190 4.50 -6.04 2.60
C GLY A 190 4.91 -6.89 1.38
N LEU A 191 6.22 -7.21 1.25
CA LEU A 191 6.72 -8.08 0.16
C LEU A 191 6.22 -9.52 0.29
N VAL A 192 6.13 -10.04 1.52
CA VAL A 192 5.57 -11.38 1.78
C VAL A 192 4.11 -11.42 1.35
N GLY A 193 3.29 -10.48 1.81
CA GLY A 193 1.88 -10.40 1.44
C GLY A 193 1.63 -10.20 -0.05
N MET A 194 2.50 -9.43 -0.76
CA MET A 194 2.41 -9.33 -2.22
C MET A 194 2.70 -10.67 -2.91
N ARG A 195 3.70 -11.44 -2.45
CA ARG A 195 4.01 -12.77 -3.01
C ARG A 195 2.88 -13.77 -2.79
N GLU A 196 2.32 -13.82 -1.58
CA GLU A 196 1.21 -14.71 -1.24
C GLU A 196 -0.03 -14.43 -2.11
N ARG A 197 -0.42 -13.15 -2.25
CA ARG A 197 -1.54 -12.75 -3.11
C ARG A 197 -1.30 -13.08 -4.57
N SER A 198 -0.09 -12.87 -5.06
CA SER A 198 0.29 -13.21 -6.45
C SER A 198 0.18 -14.72 -6.69
N ALA A 199 0.67 -15.53 -5.75
CA ALA A 199 0.55 -16.99 -5.82
C ALA A 199 -0.92 -17.45 -5.78
N GLY A 200 -1.79 -16.76 -5.02
CA GLY A 200 -3.23 -17.06 -4.92
C GLY A 200 -4.00 -16.94 -6.24
N ILE A 201 -3.47 -16.22 -7.22
CA ILE A 201 -4.05 -16.14 -8.58
C ILE A 201 -3.26 -16.97 -9.61
N GLY A 202 -2.40 -17.88 -9.15
CA GLY A 202 -1.51 -18.67 -10.03
C GLY A 202 -0.39 -17.87 -10.69
N GLY A 203 -0.14 -16.65 -10.21
CA GLY A 203 0.93 -15.77 -10.66
C GLY A 203 2.19 -15.85 -9.79
N ARG A 204 3.18 -15.00 -10.09
CA ARG A 204 4.40 -14.87 -9.28
C ARG A 204 4.82 -13.42 -9.14
N LEU A 205 5.53 -13.11 -8.05
CA LEU A 205 6.11 -11.79 -7.80
C LEU A 205 7.63 -11.87 -7.72
N GLU A 206 8.30 -11.03 -8.48
CA GLU A 206 9.74 -10.85 -8.44
C GLU A 206 10.08 -9.42 -7.99
N VAL A 207 11.16 -9.26 -7.26
CA VAL A 207 11.66 -7.95 -6.82
C VAL A 207 13.12 -7.86 -7.15
N VAL A 208 13.49 -6.87 -7.94
CA VAL A 208 14.87 -6.54 -8.28
C VAL A 208 15.20 -5.20 -7.64
N SER A 209 16.23 -5.16 -6.83
CA SER A 209 16.65 -3.93 -6.15
C SER A 209 18.17 -3.89 -6.06
N GLU A 210 18.72 -2.71 -6.34
CA GLU A 210 20.15 -2.43 -6.20
C GLU A 210 20.31 -1.15 -5.40
N GLU A 211 21.21 -1.16 -4.42
CA GLU A 211 21.46 0.00 -3.56
C GLU A 211 21.91 1.21 -4.39
N GLY A 212 21.22 2.35 -4.23
CA GLY A 212 21.42 3.58 -5.00
C GLY A 212 20.83 3.59 -6.40
N ARG A 213 20.16 2.51 -6.85
CA ARG A 213 19.54 2.42 -8.18
C ARG A 213 18.03 2.20 -8.17
N GLY A 214 17.46 2.06 -6.98
CA GLY A 214 16.04 1.90 -6.79
C GLY A 214 15.55 0.46 -6.72
N THR A 215 14.24 0.29 -6.83
CA THR A 215 13.57 -1.01 -6.75
C THR A 215 12.57 -1.17 -7.87
N THR A 216 12.53 -2.36 -8.44
CA THR A 216 11.50 -2.76 -9.40
C THR A 216 10.78 -4.01 -8.89
N VAL A 217 9.46 -3.91 -8.84
CA VAL A 217 8.55 -5.01 -8.51
C VAL A 217 7.89 -5.49 -9.80
N PHE A 218 7.97 -6.78 -10.07
CA PHE A 218 7.32 -7.44 -11.20
C PHE A 218 6.25 -8.39 -10.69
N LEU A 219 5.01 -8.21 -11.14
CA LEU A 219 3.93 -9.18 -10.97
C LEU A 219 3.64 -9.83 -12.31
N PHE A 220 3.87 -11.12 -12.40
CA PHE A 220 3.49 -11.94 -13.54
C PHE A 220 2.17 -12.65 -13.24
N GLY A 221 1.23 -12.56 -14.16
CA GLY A 221 -0.02 -13.32 -14.08
C GLY A 221 0.17 -14.82 -14.30
N PRO A 222 -0.92 -15.60 -14.27
CA PRO A 222 -0.89 -17.00 -14.67
C PRO A 222 -0.62 -17.14 -16.18
N ASN A 223 -0.03 -18.28 -16.54
CA ASN A 223 0.21 -18.65 -17.95
C ASN A 223 -1.10 -18.88 -18.71
#